data_008ad67d9824cb73a2b4d52cb6764144
#
_entry.id   008ad67d9824cb73a2b4d52cb6764144
#
_cell.length_a   1.000
_cell.length_b   1.000
_cell.length_c   1.000
_cell.angle_alpha   90.00
_cell.angle_beta   90.00
_cell.angle_gamma   90.00
#
_symmetry.space_group_name_H-M   'P 1'
#
loop_
_entity.id
_entity.type
_entity.pdbx_description
1 polymer ?
#
loop_
_entity_poly.entity_id
_entity_poly.type
_entity_poly.pdbx_seq_one_letter_code
_entity_poly.pdbx_strand_id
1 'polypeptide(L)'
;MSKNEKVTENKEQKEQTEQKVMTKYDRKVQKRKEEKEKEKKEERISTTVGIVFLVALVCLVASFPIRTYLATHETYVVVNGEAVNKVEFDYQYNLTKNNYITQYGSYLTYFGLDTSKDLSTQMYSDTLTWQDYFEQNAVESLKQNKALMAEAKAAGFTYDTTDEYNTFKETIKTSAASAGISEKEYVRSIYGSYATMGRIEEYVKNDMVMNAYYQKLQEDNAPSDDEIQSYYEENKATYDSVDYRLTTIEADLPTEPTELADPVEETAATTDTTATDGTAATDATASDSTDTAYQPSDAEIAKACLLYTSP
;
A
#
# COMPACT_ATOMS: atom_id res chain seq x y z
N MET A 1 -57.18 -23.57 -74.27
CA MET A 1 -56.96 -22.36 -73.49
C MET A 1 -57.62 -22.57 -72.14
N SER A 2 -56.79 -22.63 -71.17
CA SER A 2 -57.09 -23.16 -69.82
C SER A 2 -57.91 -22.23 -68.97
N LYS A 3 -58.79 -22.79 -68.15
CA LYS A 3 -59.66 -22.12 -67.20
C LYS A 3 -58.89 -21.25 -66.18
N ASN A 4 -57.56 -21.41 -66.11
CA ASN A 4 -56.68 -20.63 -65.17
C ASN A 4 -56.27 -19.28 -65.72
N GLU A 5 -56.25 -19.03 -67.04
CA GLU A 5 -55.89 -17.70 -67.56
C GLU A 5 -57.02 -16.66 -67.33
N LYS A 6 -58.31 -17.11 -67.36
CA LYS A 6 -59.44 -16.20 -67.04
C LYS A 6 -59.59 -15.77 -65.58
N VAL A 7 -58.99 -16.54 -64.66
CA VAL A 7 -59.04 -16.22 -63.20
C VAL A 7 -57.92 -15.21 -62.85
N THR A 8 -56.78 -15.26 -63.54
CA THR A 8 -55.70 -14.31 -63.34
C THR A 8 -56.02 -12.92 -63.92
N GLU A 9 -56.57 -12.88 -65.15
CA GLU A 9 -57.00 -11.60 -65.74
C GLU A 9 -58.12 -10.92 -64.92
N ASN A 10 -59.04 -11.65 -64.28
CA ASN A 10 -60.09 -11.09 -63.45
C ASN A 10 -59.60 -10.63 -62.09
N LYS A 11 -58.46 -11.11 -61.59
CA LYS A 11 -57.80 -10.61 -60.36
C LYS A 11 -57.02 -9.32 -60.63
N GLU A 12 -56.28 -9.25 -61.76
CA GLU A 12 -55.53 -8.06 -62.14
C GLU A 12 -56.45 -6.88 -62.54
N GLN A 13 -57.60 -7.15 -63.15
CA GLN A 13 -58.60 -6.14 -63.42
C GLN A 13 -59.33 -5.65 -62.15
N LYS A 14 -59.50 -6.47 -61.12
CA LYS A 14 -60.02 -6.04 -59.84
C LYS A 14 -59.03 -5.19 -59.02
N GLU A 15 -57.76 -5.48 -59.09
CA GLU A 15 -56.70 -4.70 -58.42
C GLU A 15 -56.49 -3.34 -59.11
N GLN A 16 -56.68 -3.25 -60.43
CA GLN A 16 -56.59 -1.97 -61.16
C GLN A 16 -57.80 -1.09 -60.96
N THR A 17 -58.99 -1.59 -60.57
CA THR A 17 -60.23 -0.80 -60.44
C THR A 17 -60.41 -0.23 -59.01
N GLU A 18 -59.56 -0.56 -58.04
CA GLU A 18 -59.61 0.00 -56.68
C GLU A 18 -58.58 1.11 -56.42
N GLN A 19 -57.94 1.66 -57.45
CA GLN A 19 -57.29 2.96 -57.29
C GLN A 19 -58.40 4.06 -57.34
N LYS A 20 -59.16 4.10 -56.24
CA LYS A 20 -60.09 5.14 -55.93
C LYS A 20 -59.38 6.49 -56.00
N VAL A 21 -59.69 7.29 -57.06
CA VAL A 21 -59.11 8.63 -57.22
C VAL A 21 -59.47 9.41 -55.94
N MET A 22 -58.48 9.50 -55.03
CA MET A 22 -58.69 10.22 -53.78
C MET A 22 -59.04 11.70 -54.01
N THR A 23 -60.16 12.07 -53.55
CA THR A 23 -60.58 13.47 -53.58
C THR A 23 -59.69 14.36 -52.69
N LYS A 24 -59.69 15.71 -52.98
CA LYS A 24 -58.95 16.62 -52.10
C LYS A 24 -59.37 16.47 -50.63
N TYR A 25 -60.59 16.08 -50.36
CA TYR A 25 -61.15 15.87 -49.05
C TYR A 25 -60.54 14.59 -48.40
N ASP A 26 -60.51 13.49 -49.14
CA ASP A 26 -59.92 12.20 -48.65
C ASP A 26 -58.45 12.34 -48.28
N ARG A 27 -57.65 13.05 -49.09
CA ARG A 27 -56.27 13.36 -48.81
C ARG A 27 -56.11 14.18 -47.52
N LYS A 28 -57.00 15.12 -47.23
CA LYS A 28 -57.02 15.96 -46.04
C LYS A 28 -57.38 15.15 -44.79
N VAL A 29 -58.31 14.19 -44.93
CA VAL A 29 -58.72 13.28 -43.86
C VAL A 29 -57.60 12.26 -43.56
N GLN A 30 -56.95 11.73 -44.60
CA GLN A 30 -55.85 10.82 -44.43
C GLN A 30 -54.66 11.49 -43.78
N LYS A 31 -54.28 12.70 -44.20
CA LYS A 31 -53.22 13.49 -43.58
C LYS A 31 -53.49 13.77 -42.12
N ARG A 32 -54.72 14.12 -41.73
CA ARG A 32 -55.12 14.30 -40.34
C ARG A 32 -55.05 12.98 -39.52
N LYS A 33 -55.34 11.84 -40.13
CA LYS A 33 -55.19 10.52 -39.47
C LYS A 33 -53.72 10.19 -39.24
N GLU A 34 -52.88 10.40 -40.24
CA GLU A 34 -51.43 10.18 -40.17
C GLU A 34 -50.78 11.11 -39.12
N GLU A 35 -51.20 12.39 -39.08
CA GLU A 35 -50.74 13.34 -38.06
C GLU A 35 -51.11 12.87 -36.66
N LYS A 36 -52.39 12.48 -36.45
CA LYS A 36 -52.83 11.94 -35.15
C LYS A 36 -52.14 10.61 -34.75
N GLU A 37 -51.84 9.76 -35.74
CA GLU A 37 -51.06 8.53 -35.47
C GLU A 37 -49.62 8.85 -35.14
N LYS A 38 -49.00 9.83 -35.78
CA LYS A 38 -47.65 10.32 -35.43
C LYS A 38 -47.64 10.94 -34.04
N GLU A 39 -48.56 11.82 -33.72
CA GLU A 39 -48.70 12.40 -32.38
C GLU A 39 -48.84 11.32 -31.29
N LYS A 40 -49.73 10.32 -31.53
CA LYS A 40 -49.88 9.17 -30.59
C LYS A 40 -48.64 8.31 -30.49
N LYS A 41 -47.88 8.15 -31.57
CA LYS A 41 -46.62 7.41 -31.55
C LYS A 41 -45.54 8.19 -30.78
N GLU A 42 -45.43 9.49 -31.03
CA GLU A 42 -44.51 10.39 -30.33
C GLU A 42 -44.84 10.47 -28.82
N GLU A 43 -46.15 10.61 -28.48
CA GLU A 43 -46.61 10.59 -27.10
C GLU A 43 -46.28 9.25 -26.39
N ARG A 44 -46.52 8.12 -27.06
CA ARG A 44 -46.10 6.79 -26.52
C ARG A 44 -44.63 6.66 -26.37
N ILE A 45 -43.82 7.10 -27.37
CA ILE A 45 -42.36 7.07 -27.30
C ILE A 45 -41.87 7.94 -26.13
N SER A 46 -42.38 9.19 -26.03
CA SER A 46 -42.05 10.11 -24.94
C SER A 46 -42.39 9.52 -23.57
N THR A 47 -43.60 8.95 -23.43
CA THR A 47 -44.02 8.28 -22.19
C THR A 47 -43.13 7.07 -21.86
N THR A 48 -42.80 6.26 -22.87
CA THR A 48 -41.89 5.09 -22.67
C THR A 48 -40.50 5.52 -22.25
N VAL A 49 -39.93 6.54 -22.91
CA VAL A 49 -38.61 7.12 -22.54
C VAL A 49 -38.66 7.69 -21.12
N GLY A 50 -39.73 8.38 -20.74
CA GLY A 50 -39.93 8.89 -19.38
C GLY A 50 -39.96 7.77 -18.32
N ILE A 51 -40.69 6.67 -18.62
CA ILE A 51 -40.74 5.50 -17.72
C ILE A 51 -39.37 4.84 -17.60
N VAL A 52 -38.66 4.64 -18.72
CA VAL A 52 -37.31 4.05 -18.71
C VAL A 52 -36.34 4.89 -17.88
N PHE A 53 -36.40 6.22 -18.06
CA PHE A 53 -35.58 7.15 -17.29
C PHE A 53 -35.90 7.08 -15.78
N LEU A 54 -37.19 7.05 -15.43
CA LEU A 54 -37.64 6.94 -14.04
C LEU A 54 -37.19 5.60 -13.41
N VAL A 55 -37.34 4.49 -14.14
CA VAL A 55 -36.86 3.18 -13.68
C VAL A 55 -35.33 3.17 -13.48
N ALA A 56 -34.58 3.76 -14.44
CA ALA A 56 -33.13 3.89 -14.29
C ALA A 56 -32.75 4.71 -13.05
N LEU A 57 -33.44 5.80 -12.78
CA LEU A 57 -33.22 6.63 -11.59
C LEU A 57 -33.57 5.89 -10.30
N VAL A 58 -34.67 5.13 -10.26
CA VAL A 58 -35.03 4.29 -9.13
C VAL A 58 -33.99 3.21 -8.90
N CYS A 59 -33.49 2.55 -9.96
CA CYS A 59 -32.41 1.57 -9.87
C CYS A 59 -31.12 2.17 -9.31
N LEU A 60 -30.76 3.39 -9.75
CA LEU A 60 -29.61 4.11 -9.22
C LEU A 60 -29.74 4.40 -7.72
N VAL A 61 -30.89 4.94 -7.31
CA VAL A 61 -31.15 5.26 -5.89
C VAL A 61 -31.19 3.98 -5.05
N ALA A 62 -31.82 2.90 -5.53
CA ALA A 62 -31.89 1.64 -4.85
C ALA A 62 -30.55 0.89 -4.78
N SER A 63 -29.65 1.12 -5.74
CA SER A 63 -28.33 0.48 -5.76
C SER A 63 -27.46 0.87 -4.56
N PHE A 64 -27.60 2.08 -4.04
CA PHE A 64 -26.80 2.57 -2.94
C PHE A 64 -27.06 1.83 -1.60
N PRO A 65 -28.31 1.71 -1.11
CA PRO A 65 -28.56 0.93 0.10
C PRO A 65 -28.26 -0.56 -0.07
N ILE A 66 -28.46 -1.12 -1.27
CA ILE A 66 -28.13 -2.53 -1.55
C ILE A 66 -26.60 -2.75 -1.43
N ARG A 67 -25.80 -1.94 -2.06
CA ARG A 67 -24.31 -2.03 -1.96
C ARG A 67 -23.84 -1.87 -0.51
N THR A 68 -24.46 -0.93 0.21
CA THR A 68 -24.13 -0.74 1.63
C THR A 68 -24.50 -1.95 2.46
N TYR A 69 -25.66 -2.55 2.22
CA TYR A 69 -26.09 -3.77 2.91
C TYR A 69 -25.12 -4.92 2.64
N LEU A 70 -24.78 -5.18 1.38
CA LEU A 70 -23.82 -6.22 1.00
C LEU A 70 -22.45 -6.00 1.68
N ALA A 71 -21.94 -4.78 1.63
CA ALA A 71 -20.64 -4.44 2.24
C ALA A 71 -20.59 -4.66 3.77
N THR A 72 -21.74 -4.57 4.44
CA THR A 72 -21.82 -4.69 5.91
C THR A 72 -22.21 -6.06 6.42
N HIS A 73 -22.87 -6.90 5.59
CA HIS A 73 -23.46 -8.16 6.04
C HIS A 73 -22.95 -9.39 5.30
N GLU A 74 -22.47 -9.24 4.06
CA GLU A 74 -21.98 -10.38 3.32
C GLU A 74 -20.47 -10.61 3.57
N THR A 75 -20.09 -11.87 3.49
CA THR A 75 -18.68 -12.27 3.59
C THR A 75 -17.93 -11.78 2.37
N TYR A 76 -16.96 -10.91 2.57
CA TYR A 76 -16.05 -10.46 1.54
C TYR A 76 -14.85 -11.40 1.37
N VAL A 77 -14.30 -11.85 2.49
CA VAL A 77 -13.20 -12.81 2.55
C VAL A 77 -13.32 -13.67 3.79
N VAL A 78 -12.77 -14.89 3.76
CA VAL A 78 -12.69 -15.77 4.93
C VAL A 78 -11.24 -15.82 5.41
N VAL A 79 -11.01 -15.50 6.69
CA VAL A 79 -9.69 -15.44 7.31
C VAL A 79 -9.69 -16.33 8.54
N ASN A 80 -8.82 -17.33 8.60
CA ASN A 80 -8.77 -18.33 9.69
C ASN A 80 -10.12 -19.04 9.97
N GLY A 81 -10.95 -19.20 8.92
CA GLY A 81 -12.29 -19.79 9.07
C GLY A 81 -13.37 -18.81 9.51
N GLU A 82 -13.04 -17.55 9.80
CA GLU A 82 -13.99 -16.50 10.16
C GLU A 82 -14.36 -15.64 8.96
N ALA A 83 -15.63 -15.28 8.85
CA ALA A 83 -16.14 -14.40 7.82
C ALA A 83 -15.73 -12.93 8.14
N VAL A 84 -15.15 -12.26 7.15
CA VAL A 84 -14.77 -10.85 7.18
C VAL A 84 -15.63 -10.12 6.15
N ASN A 85 -16.35 -9.08 6.56
CA ASN A 85 -17.13 -8.27 5.66
C ASN A 85 -16.27 -7.18 5.00
N LYS A 86 -16.85 -6.48 4.01
CA LYS A 86 -16.11 -5.44 3.26
C LYS A 86 -15.67 -4.26 4.14
N VAL A 87 -16.43 -3.92 5.18
CA VAL A 87 -16.09 -2.80 6.08
C VAL A 87 -14.87 -3.14 6.93
N GLU A 88 -14.83 -4.36 7.50
CA GLU A 88 -13.70 -4.87 8.28
C GLU A 88 -12.44 -4.97 7.41
N PHE A 89 -12.60 -5.54 6.19
CA PHE A 89 -11.48 -5.63 5.25
C PHE A 89 -10.93 -4.25 4.86
N ASP A 90 -11.83 -3.31 4.47
CA ASP A 90 -11.41 -1.96 4.08
C ASP A 90 -10.76 -1.20 5.23
N TYR A 91 -11.25 -1.38 6.46
CA TYR A 91 -10.63 -0.84 7.66
C TYR A 91 -9.18 -1.31 7.79
N GLN A 92 -8.94 -2.61 7.77
CA GLN A 92 -7.60 -3.17 7.88
C GLN A 92 -6.71 -2.82 6.69
N TYR A 93 -7.24 -2.88 5.47
CA TYR A 93 -6.51 -2.48 4.25
C TYR A 93 -6.00 -1.05 4.33
N ASN A 94 -6.87 -0.12 4.72
CA ASN A 94 -6.48 1.28 4.81
C ASN A 94 -5.54 1.55 5.98
N LEU A 95 -5.68 0.88 7.12
CA LEU A 95 -4.70 0.95 8.21
C LEU A 95 -3.32 0.50 7.73
N THR A 96 -3.23 -0.68 7.12
CA THR A 96 -1.98 -1.25 6.61
C THR A 96 -1.32 -0.32 5.59
N LYS A 97 -2.11 0.16 4.63
CA LYS A 97 -1.64 1.11 3.61
C LYS A 97 -1.15 2.43 4.24
N ASN A 98 -1.95 3.03 5.11
CA ASN A 98 -1.63 4.32 5.69
C ASN A 98 -0.41 4.24 6.63
N ASN A 99 -0.27 3.15 7.38
CA ASN A 99 0.91 2.89 8.19
C ASN A 99 2.17 2.77 7.33
N TYR A 100 2.10 2.03 6.23
CA TYR A 100 3.21 1.92 5.27
C TYR A 100 3.59 3.28 4.69
N ILE A 101 2.60 4.05 4.22
CA ILE A 101 2.82 5.39 3.66
C ILE A 101 3.44 6.32 4.71
N THR A 102 2.98 6.27 5.95
CA THR A 102 3.52 7.10 7.04
C THR A 102 4.94 6.68 7.41
N GLN A 103 5.20 5.38 7.49
CA GLN A 103 6.50 4.84 7.87
C GLN A 103 7.59 5.17 6.85
N TYR A 104 7.28 5.02 5.57
CA TYR A 104 8.27 5.21 4.51
C TYR A 104 8.30 6.62 3.92
N GLY A 105 7.26 7.43 4.09
CA GLY A 105 7.22 8.87 3.79
C GLY A 105 7.88 9.25 2.45
N SER A 106 8.97 9.97 2.51
CA SER A 106 9.71 10.44 1.32
C SER A 106 10.41 9.31 0.53
N TYR A 107 10.59 8.13 1.10
CA TYR A 107 11.20 6.99 0.41
C TYR A 107 10.24 6.24 -0.54
N LEU A 108 8.94 6.55 -0.52
CA LEU A 108 7.93 5.88 -1.35
C LEU A 108 8.26 5.91 -2.84
N THR A 109 8.78 7.03 -3.33
CA THR A 109 9.18 7.18 -4.74
C THR A 109 10.35 6.26 -5.12
N TYR A 110 11.25 5.95 -4.18
CA TYR A 110 12.32 4.96 -4.38
C TYR A 110 11.77 3.54 -4.57
N PHE A 111 10.64 3.25 -3.93
CA PHE A 111 9.94 1.96 -4.09
C PHE A 111 8.99 1.95 -5.30
N GLY A 112 8.95 3.04 -6.09
CA GLY A 112 8.07 3.15 -7.24
C GLY A 112 6.61 3.41 -6.90
N LEU A 113 6.32 3.86 -5.66
CA LEU A 113 4.97 4.18 -5.21
C LEU A 113 4.70 5.68 -5.30
N ASP A 114 3.72 6.05 -6.13
CA ASP A 114 3.16 7.40 -6.23
C ASP A 114 1.74 7.41 -5.64
N THR A 115 1.59 7.96 -4.44
CA THR A 115 0.31 7.99 -3.71
C THR A 115 -0.76 8.85 -4.37
N SER A 116 -0.42 9.65 -5.38
CA SER A 116 -1.37 10.46 -6.15
C SER A 116 -2.04 9.67 -7.28
N LYS A 117 -1.52 8.50 -7.62
CA LYS A 117 -2.02 7.63 -8.70
C LYS A 117 -2.74 6.41 -8.13
N ASP A 118 -3.53 5.78 -8.99
CA ASP A 118 -4.20 4.53 -8.65
C ASP A 118 -3.19 3.41 -8.41
N LEU A 119 -3.28 2.78 -7.23
CA LEU A 119 -2.39 1.71 -6.79
C LEU A 119 -2.49 0.44 -7.65
N SER A 120 -3.67 0.22 -8.27
CA SER A 120 -3.90 -0.93 -9.18
C SER A 120 -3.14 -0.81 -10.49
N THR A 121 -2.65 0.39 -10.83
CA THR A 121 -1.90 0.65 -12.08
C THR A 121 -0.40 0.70 -11.85
N GLN A 122 0.07 0.62 -10.62
CA GLN A 122 1.47 0.71 -10.24
C GLN A 122 2.00 -0.65 -9.78
N MET A 123 3.07 -1.10 -10.39
CA MET A 123 3.66 -2.40 -10.06
C MET A 123 4.54 -2.30 -8.81
N TYR A 124 4.30 -3.19 -7.84
CA TYR A 124 5.19 -3.45 -6.71
C TYR A 124 6.31 -4.41 -7.09
N SER A 125 5.97 -5.43 -7.90
CA SER A 125 6.91 -6.42 -8.43
C SER A 125 6.48 -6.82 -9.84
N ASP A 126 7.19 -7.75 -10.48
CA ASP A 126 6.85 -8.23 -11.83
C ASP A 126 5.44 -8.82 -11.95
N THR A 127 4.82 -9.24 -10.84
CA THR A 127 3.53 -9.94 -10.82
C THR A 127 2.47 -9.30 -9.94
N LEU A 128 2.82 -8.32 -9.11
CA LEU A 128 1.93 -7.71 -8.12
C LEU A 128 1.87 -6.20 -8.30
N THR A 129 0.67 -5.65 -8.24
CA THR A 129 0.47 -4.21 -8.08
C THR A 129 0.64 -3.77 -6.63
N TRP A 130 0.78 -2.47 -6.36
CA TRP A 130 0.77 -1.95 -5.01
C TRP A 130 -0.56 -2.19 -4.29
N GLN A 131 -1.66 -2.23 -5.04
CA GLN A 131 -2.95 -2.63 -4.47
C GLN A 131 -2.93 -4.07 -3.98
N ASP A 132 -2.47 -5.02 -4.81
CA ASP A 132 -2.38 -6.44 -4.45
C ASP A 132 -1.46 -6.65 -3.23
N TYR A 133 -0.34 -5.92 -3.19
CA TYR A 133 0.58 -5.95 -2.06
C TYR A 133 -0.09 -5.53 -0.75
N PHE A 134 -0.83 -4.41 -0.75
CA PHE A 134 -1.54 -3.97 0.45
C PHE A 134 -2.72 -4.88 0.79
N GLU A 135 -3.41 -5.47 -0.18
CA GLU A 135 -4.47 -6.45 0.07
C GLU A 135 -3.93 -7.72 0.73
N GLN A 136 -2.80 -8.25 0.27
CA GLN A 136 -2.15 -9.40 0.88
C GLN A 136 -1.70 -9.10 2.32
N ASN A 137 -1.06 -7.95 2.54
CA ASN A 137 -0.66 -7.54 3.89
C ASN A 137 -1.84 -7.30 4.83
N ALA A 138 -2.95 -6.77 4.30
CA ALA A 138 -4.18 -6.62 5.09
C ALA A 138 -4.76 -7.98 5.52
N VAL A 139 -4.78 -8.97 4.62
CA VAL A 139 -5.20 -10.34 4.96
C VAL A 139 -4.29 -10.95 6.01
N GLU A 140 -2.97 -10.76 5.89
CA GLU A 140 -2.02 -11.29 6.88
C GLU A 140 -2.19 -10.60 8.25
N SER A 141 -2.37 -9.28 8.27
CA SER A 141 -2.69 -8.54 9.49
C SER A 141 -4.01 -9.02 10.13
N LEU A 142 -5.05 -9.26 9.32
CA LEU A 142 -6.31 -9.82 9.82
C LEU A 142 -6.13 -11.21 10.45
N LYS A 143 -5.28 -12.07 9.87
CA LYS A 143 -4.97 -13.38 10.45
C LYS A 143 -4.32 -13.26 11.82
N GLN A 144 -3.31 -12.38 11.92
CA GLN A 144 -2.60 -12.13 13.17
C GLN A 144 -3.52 -11.52 14.21
N ASN A 145 -4.31 -10.51 13.84
CA ASN A 145 -5.26 -9.85 14.73
C ASN A 145 -6.32 -10.84 15.28
N LYS A 146 -6.90 -11.66 14.41
CA LYS A 146 -7.88 -12.66 14.83
C LYS A 146 -7.26 -13.73 15.73
N ALA A 147 -6.03 -14.17 15.46
CA ALA A 147 -5.32 -15.12 16.30
C ALA A 147 -5.02 -14.53 17.69
N LEU A 148 -4.50 -13.29 17.74
CA LEU A 148 -4.18 -12.60 18.99
C LEU A 148 -5.44 -12.31 19.81
N MET A 149 -6.53 -11.91 19.16
CA MET A 149 -7.81 -11.71 19.83
C MET A 149 -8.40 -13.02 20.39
N ALA A 150 -8.28 -14.13 19.65
CA ALA A 150 -8.69 -15.44 20.13
C ALA A 150 -7.88 -15.89 21.34
N GLU A 151 -6.57 -15.63 21.35
CA GLU A 151 -5.68 -15.91 22.47
C GLU A 151 -6.03 -15.06 23.69
N ALA A 152 -6.19 -13.74 23.52
CA ALA A 152 -6.61 -12.83 24.60
C ALA A 152 -7.91 -13.31 25.25
N LYS A 153 -8.88 -13.69 24.43
CA LYS A 153 -10.16 -14.24 24.89
C LYS A 153 -9.99 -15.57 25.62
N ALA A 154 -9.18 -16.47 25.12
CA ALA A 154 -8.89 -17.76 25.77
C ALA A 154 -8.15 -17.56 27.11
N ALA A 155 -7.28 -16.55 27.21
CA ALA A 155 -6.61 -16.14 28.46
C ALA A 155 -7.54 -15.42 29.45
N GLY A 156 -8.80 -15.13 29.07
CA GLY A 156 -9.74 -14.37 29.90
C GLY A 156 -9.33 -12.91 30.08
N PHE A 157 -8.50 -12.37 29.16
CA PHE A 157 -8.07 -10.99 29.20
C PHE A 157 -9.23 -10.02 28.93
N THR A 158 -9.33 -9.01 29.77
CA THR A 158 -10.33 -7.93 29.64
C THR A 158 -9.63 -6.59 29.74
N TYR A 159 -10.07 -5.65 28.90
CA TYR A 159 -9.53 -4.30 28.86
C TYR A 159 -10.67 -3.29 28.67
N ASP A 160 -10.71 -2.23 29.47
CA ASP A 160 -11.69 -1.15 29.32
C ASP A 160 -11.22 -0.15 28.27
N THR A 161 -11.87 -0.15 27.13
CA THR A 161 -11.56 0.73 26.00
C THR A 161 -12.27 2.07 26.05
N THR A 162 -13.01 2.39 27.13
CA THR A 162 -13.93 3.54 27.18
C THR A 162 -13.22 4.86 26.95
N ASP A 163 -12.15 5.12 27.72
CA ASP A 163 -11.43 6.40 27.67
C ASP A 163 -10.63 6.54 26.35
N GLU A 164 -9.98 5.48 25.91
CA GLU A 164 -9.25 5.47 24.64
C GLU A 164 -10.19 5.69 23.46
N TYR A 165 -11.34 5.02 23.46
CA TYR A 165 -12.33 5.20 22.40
C TYR A 165 -12.94 6.61 22.40
N ASN A 166 -13.14 7.22 23.56
CA ASN A 166 -13.56 8.62 23.66
C ASN A 166 -12.48 9.55 23.08
N THR A 167 -11.22 9.32 23.41
CA THR A 167 -10.08 10.05 22.86
C THR A 167 -9.99 9.90 21.35
N PHE A 168 -10.18 8.68 20.84
CA PHE A 168 -10.25 8.41 19.41
C PHE A 168 -11.35 9.23 18.71
N LYS A 169 -12.57 9.28 19.29
CA LYS A 169 -13.68 10.09 18.75
C LYS A 169 -13.34 11.58 18.66
N GLU A 170 -12.75 12.14 19.72
CA GLU A 170 -12.35 13.56 19.72
C GLU A 170 -11.21 13.82 18.72
N THR A 171 -10.29 12.89 18.55
CA THR A 171 -9.24 12.96 17.53
C THR A 171 -9.84 13.00 16.12
N ILE A 172 -10.79 12.13 15.80
CA ILE A 172 -11.50 12.12 14.51
C ILE A 172 -12.19 13.47 14.28
N LYS A 173 -12.91 13.98 15.28
CA LYS A 173 -13.63 15.26 15.19
C LYS A 173 -12.68 16.44 14.96
N THR A 174 -11.59 16.51 15.69
CA THR A 174 -10.57 17.55 15.55
C THR A 174 -9.89 17.50 14.21
N SER A 175 -9.53 16.31 13.76
CA SER A 175 -8.89 16.09 12.45
C SER A 175 -9.81 16.42 11.28
N ALA A 176 -11.09 16.05 11.37
CA ALA A 176 -12.10 16.42 10.39
C ALA A 176 -12.27 17.95 10.29
N ALA A 177 -12.37 18.62 11.44
CA ALA A 177 -12.45 20.08 11.51
C ALA A 177 -11.21 20.77 10.92
N SER A 178 -10.02 20.24 11.19
CA SER A 178 -8.76 20.74 10.64
C SER A 178 -8.67 20.54 9.12
N ALA A 179 -9.24 19.45 8.61
CA ALA A 179 -9.33 19.17 7.18
C ALA A 179 -10.49 19.93 6.49
N GLY A 180 -11.36 20.63 7.23
CA GLY A 180 -12.50 21.38 6.68
C GLY A 180 -13.60 20.49 6.11
N ILE A 181 -13.73 19.24 6.56
CA ILE A 181 -14.72 18.27 6.08
C ILE A 181 -15.53 17.70 7.26
N SER A 182 -16.64 17.03 6.97
CA SER A 182 -17.43 16.37 8.02
C SER A 182 -16.70 15.15 8.61
N GLU A 183 -16.99 14.80 9.87
CA GLU A 183 -16.46 13.58 10.51
C GLU A 183 -16.75 12.32 9.66
N LYS A 184 -17.95 12.26 9.06
CA LYS A 184 -18.33 11.14 8.18
C LYS A 184 -17.44 11.03 6.94
N GLU A 185 -17.11 12.15 6.33
CA GLU A 185 -16.22 12.20 5.16
C GLU A 185 -14.79 11.85 5.57
N TYR A 186 -14.34 12.38 6.72
CA TYR A 186 -13.03 12.08 7.27
C TYR A 186 -12.87 10.57 7.55
N VAL A 187 -13.83 9.96 8.28
CA VAL A 187 -13.83 8.52 8.57
C VAL A 187 -13.78 7.69 7.30
N ARG A 188 -14.52 8.09 6.27
CA ARG A 188 -14.51 7.39 4.98
C ARG A 188 -13.20 7.52 4.23
N SER A 189 -12.56 8.67 4.29
CA SER A 189 -11.27 8.90 3.63
C SER A 189 -10.14 8.07 4.26
N ILE A 190 -10.22 7.83 5.57
CA ILE A 190 -9.19 7.09 6.31
C ILE A 190 -9.44 5.58 6.32
N TYR A 191 -10.70 5.13 6.48
CA TYR A 191 -11.04 3.72 6.75
C TYR A 191 -11.85 3.04 5.63
N GLY A 192 -12.19 3.78 4.57
CA GLY A 192 -12.89 3.23 3.41
C GLY A 192 -14.32 3.73 3.24
N SER A 193 -14.84 3.61 2.02
CA SER A 193 -16.07 4.26 1.57
C SER A 193 -17.33 3.86 2.35
N TYR A 194 -17.36 2.69 2.96
CA TYR A 194 -18.49 2.20 3.77
C TYR A 194 -18.32 2.46 5.26
N ALA A 195 -17.15 2.99 5.69
CA ALA A 195 -16.88 3.28 7.08
C ALA A 195 -17.79 4.39 7.64
N THR A 196 -18.23 4.20 8.86
CA THR A 196 -18.84 5.21 9.73
C THR A 196 -18.39 4.92 11.15
N MET A 197 -18.40 5.91 12.05
CA MET A 197 -18.00 5.71 13.45
C MET A 197 -18.64 4.47 14.07
N GLY A 198 -19.96 4.29 13.92
CA GLY A 198 -20.63 3.12 14.49
C GLY A 198 -20.31 1.78 13.82
N ARG A 199 -19.86 1.76 12.56
CA ARG A 199 -19.47 0.52 11.88
C ARG A 199 -18.06 0.07 12.19
N ILE A 200 -17.16 1.01 12.46
CA ILE A 200 -15.75 0.72 12.78
C ILE A 200 -15.50 0.62 14.29
N GLU A 201 -16.49 0.96 15.12
CA GLU A 201 -16.33 0.99 16.59
C GLU A 201 -15.78 -0.31 17.15
N GLU A 202 -16.35 -1.44 16.72
CA GLU A 202 -15.92 -2.77 17.17
C GLU A 202 -14.47 -3.05 16.78
N TYR A 203 -14.06 -2.72 15.55
CA TYR A 203 -12.71 -2.96 15.07
C TYR A 203 -11.69 -2.07 15.80
N VAL A 204 -12.02 -0.79 15.99
CA VAL A 204 -11.17 0.13 16.76
C VAL A 204 -11.00 -0.34 18.22
N LYS A 205 -12.08 -0.79 18.88
CA LYS A 205 -12.00 -1.31 20.23
C LYS A 205 -11.24 -2.63 20.30
N ASN A 206 -11.40 -3.50 19.30
CA ASN A 206 -10.62 -4.74 19.21
C ASN A 206 -9.12 -4.45 19.08
N ASP A 207 -8.73 -3.43 18.28
CA ASP A 207 -7.33 -3.02 18.17
C ASP A 207 -6.77 -2.52 19.52
N MET A 208 -7.57 -1.78 20.29
CA MET A 208 -7.19 -1.33 21.64
C MET A 208 -6.98 -2.51 22.59
N VAL A 209 -7.90 -3.47 22.59
CA VAL A 209 -7.77 -4.70 23.40
C VAL A 209 -6.54 -5.50 22.99
N MET A 210 -6.31 -5.66 21.69
CA MET A 210 -5.13 -6.39 21.17
C MET A 210 -3.83 -5.70 21.55
N ASN A 211 -3.76 -4.38 21.45
CA ASN A 211 -2.58 -3.61 21.85
C ASN A 211 -2.29 -3.76 23.35
N ALA A 212 -3.32 -3.67 24.20
CA ALA A 212 -3.19 -3.87 25.63
C ALA A 212 -2.75 -5.31 25.97
N TYR A 213 -3.30 -6.31 25.26
CA TYR A 213 -2.91 -7.71 25.46
C TYR A 213 -1.47 -7.95 25.00
N TYR A 214 -1.08 -7.38 23.89
CA TYR A 214 0.30 -7.46 23.40
C TYR A 214 1.31 -6.84 24.39
N GLN A 215 0.98 -5.69 24.95
CA GLN A 215 1.80 -5.07 26.01
C GLN A 215 1.93 -5.99 27.22
N LYS A 216 0.81 -6.56 27.68
CA LYS A 216 0.83 -7.56 28.76
C LYS A 216 1.74 -8.75 28.44
N LEU A 217 1.68 -9.31 27.22
CA LEU A 217 2.55 -10.39 26.80
C LEU A 217 4.02 -9.99 26.80
N GLN A 218 4.33 -8.75 26.41
CA GLN A 218 5.69 -8.22 26.47
C GLN A 218 6.18 -8.09 27.91
N GLU A 219 5.34 -7.58 28.82
CA GLU A 219 5.66 -7.47 30.25
C GLU A 219 5.87 -8.85 30.90
N ASP A 220 4.95 -9.80 30.63
CA ASP A 220 5.01 -11.16 31.14
C ASP A 220 6.24 -11.94 30.65
N ASN A 221 6.75 -11.61 29.46
CA ASN A 221 7.91 -12.26 28.84
C ASN A 221 9.16 -11.35 28.84
N ALA A 222 9.15 -10.26 29.58
CA ALA A 222 10.33 -9.43 29.71
C ALA A 222 11.47 -10.20 30.37
N PRO A 223 12.69 -10.21 29.81
CA PRO A 223 13.81 -10.90 30.42
C PRO A 223 14.16 -10.22 31.76
N SER A 224 14.53 -11.02 32.74
CA SER A 224 15.04 -10.54 34.03
C SER A 224 16.39 -9.84 33.88
N ASP A 225 16.76 -9.01 34.85
CA ASP A 225 18.05 -8.33 34.86
C ASP A 225 19.22 -9.35 34.81
N ASP A 226 19.08 -10.51 35.47
CA ASP A 226 20.06 -11.56 35.43
C ASP A 226 20.20 -12.21 34.03
N GLU A 227 19.11 -12.41 33.32
CA GLU A 227 19.12 -12.89 31.93
C GLU A 227 19.75 -11.86 30.99
N ILE A 228 19.41 -10.57 31.14
CA ILE A 228 20.01 -9.47 30.38
C ILE A 228 21.54 -9.43 30.64
N GLN A 229 21.96 -9.53 31.90
CA GLN A 229 23.38 -9.53 32.26
C GLN A 229 24.11 -10.73 31.68
N SER A 230 23.54 -11.93 31.76
CA SER A 230 24.10 -13.14 31.20
C SER A 230 24.25 -13.03 29.67
N TYR A 231 23.23 -12.55 29.00
CA TYR A 231 23.25 -12.33 27.55
C TYR A 231 24.30 -11.28 27.13
N TYR A 232 24.44 -10.20 27.92
CA TYR A 232 25.46 -9.20 27.65
C TYR A 232 26.86 -9.79 27.80
N GLU A 233 27.13 -10.53 28.88
CA GLU A 233 28.47 -11.16 29.10
C GLU A 233 28.84 -12.16 27.99
N GLU A 234 27.85 -12.94 27.52
CA GLU A 234 28.05 -13.88 26.40
C GLU A 234 28.31 -13.17 25.06
N ASN A 235 27.75 -11.96 24.88
CA ASN A 235 27.79 -11.22 23.60
C ASN A 235 28.60 -9.91 23.70
N LYS A 236 29.41 -9.75 24.75
CA LYS A 236 30.14 -8.54 25.09
C LYS A 236 30.96 -7.98 23.92
N ALA A 237 31.63 -8.85 23.16
CA ALA A 237 32.41 -8.45 22.00
C ALA A 237 31.56 -7.76 20.87
N THR A 238 30.27 -8.00 20.85
CA THR A 238 29.35 -7.39 19.89
C THR A 238 28.86 -6.03 20.36
N TYR A 239 28.70 -5.85 21.68
CA TYR A 239 28.10 -4.64 22.27
C TYR A 239 29.11 -3.63 22.78
N ASP A 240 30.33 -4.12 23.22
CA ASP A 240 31.36 -3.22 23.69
C ASP A 240 32.00 -2.46 22.53
N SER A 241 32.11 -1.16 22.70
CA SER A 241 32.92 -0.30 21.86
C SER A 241 34.09 0.26 22.65
N VAL A 242 35.26 0.32 22.05
CA VAL A 242 36.45 0.89 22.64
C VAL A 242 36.94 2.07 21.80
N ASP A 243 37.20 3.18 22.46
CA ASP A 243 37.91 4.28 21.86
C ASP A 243 39.40 4.07 22.05
N TYR A 244 40.16 4.03 20.97
CA TYR A 244 41.62 3.93 21.03
C TYR A 244 42.27 5.02 20.22
N ARG A 245 43.46 5.45 20.66
CA ARG A 245 44.35 6.29 19.87
C ARG A 245 45.43 5.42 19.29
N LEU A 246 45.54 5.43 17.95
CA LEU A 246 46.61 4.74 17.26
C LEU A 246 47.73 5.76 16.99
N THR A 247 48.94 5.49 17.46
CA THR A 247 50.13 6.23 17.06
C THR A 247 51.04 5.28 16.27
N THR A 248 51.23 5.60 15.01
CA THR A 248 52.17 4.89 14.14
C THR A 248 53.54 5.56 14.29
N ILE A 249 54.54 4.84 14.72
CA ILE A 249 55.92 5.31 14.74
C ILE A 249 56.63 4.60 13.57
N GLU A 250 56.98 5.38 12.55
CA GLU A 250 57.85 4.90 11.47
C GLU A 250 59.30 5.03 11.95
N ALA A 251 60.01 3.94 12.06
CA ALA A 251 61.44 3.98 12.29
C ALA A 251 62.15 3.98 10.95
N ASP A 252 62.88 5.07 10.67
CA ASP A 252 63.84 5.07 9.56
C ASP A 252 64.93 4.06 9.85
N LEU A 253 64.89 2.95 9.16
CA LEU A 253 66.03 2.01 9.18
C LEU A 253 67.21 2.69 8.52
N PRO A 254 68.41 2.73 9.17
CA PRO A 254 69.59 3.25 8.52
C PRO A 254 69.87 2.43 7.26
N THR A 255 69.89 3.13 6.13
CA THR A 255 70.33 2.54 4.86
C THR A 255 71.78 2.10 5.03
N GLU A 256 72.06 0.83 5.04
CA GLU A 256 73.42 0.33 4.93
C GLU A 256 74.06 0.88 3.66
N PRO A 257 75.29 1.38 3.69
CA PRO A 257 75.95 1.82 2.48
C PRO A 257 76.13 0.63 1.55
N THR A 258 75.51 0.73 0.38
CA THR A 258 75.65 -0.27 -0.69
C THR A 258 77.10 -0.25 -1.16
N GLU A 259 77.90 -1.22 -0.74
CA GLU A 259 79.18 -1.49 -1.35
C GLU A 259 78.97 -1.95 -2.79
N LEU A 260 79.59 -1.25 -3.72
CA LEU A 260 79.55 -1.51 -5.15
C LEU A 260 80.10 -2.90 -5.44
N ALA A 261 79.24 -3.85 -5.81
CA ALA A 261 79.68 -5.07 -6.47
C ALA A 261 79.36 -4.95 -7.97
N ASP A 262 80.39 -5.30 -8.76
CA ASP A 262 80.43 -5.24 -10.23
C ASP A 262 79.30 -6.03 -10.94
N PRO A 263 79.01 -5.71 -12.21
CA PRO A 263 77.86 -6.24 -12.93
C PRO A 263 78.10 -7.67 -13.46
N VAL A 264 77.15 -8.53 -13.24
CA VAL A 264 77.03 -9.79 -13.97
C VAL A 264 75.69 -9.84 -14.70
N GLU A 265 75.85 -10.14 -16.01
CA GLU A 265 74.82 -10.18 -17.05
C GLU A 265 73.65 -11.15 -16.75
N GLU A 266 72.51 -10.65 -17.23
CA GLU A 266 71.47 -11.32 -18.03
C GLU A 266 70.95 -12.70 -17.64
N THR A 267 69.66 -12.80 -17.32
CA THR A 267 68.72 -13.51 -18.22
C THR A 267 67.28 -13.28 -17.78
N ALA A 268 66.47 -13.03 -18.79
CA ALA A 268 65.01 -12.78 -18.72
C ALA A 268 64.21 -14.01 -18.31
N ALA A 269 63.13 -13.82 -17.52
CA ALA A 269 61.93 -14.63 -17.62
C ALA A 269 60.71 -13.85 -17.14
N THR A 270 59.85 -13.56 -18.07
CA THR A 270 58.47 -13.10 -17.95
C THR A 270 57.64 -14.08 -17.14
N THR A 271 56.88 -13.56 -16.21
CA THR A 271 55.52 -14.12 -15.93
C THR A 271 54.62 -13.06 -15.36
N ASP A 272 53.64 -12.79 -16.16
CA ASP A 272 52.41 -12.07 -15.97
C ASP A 272 51.59 -12.65 -14.81
N THR A 273 51.11 -11.83 -13.88
CA THR A 273 49.90 -12.13 -13.12
C THR A 273 49.21 -10.83 -12.66
N THR A 274 48.15 -10.58 -13.31
CA THR A 274 47.09 -9.63 -12.99
C THR A 274 46.65 -9.74 -11.53
N ALA A 275 46.59 -8.64 -10.83
CA ALA A 275 45.87 -8.49 -9.58
C ALA A 275 44.79 -7.38 -9.77
N THR A 276 43.59 -7.81 -9.51
CA THR A 276 42.35 -7.02 -9.56
C THR A 276 42.21 -6.18 -8.29
N ASP A 277 42.12 -4.96 -8.51
CA ASP A 277 41.34 -3.85 -7.96
C ASP A 277 40.27 -4.17 -6.92
N GLY A 278 40.21 -3.33 -5.89
CA GLY A 278 39.18 -3.31 -4.88
C GLY A 278 39.23 -2.00 -4.07
N THR A 279 39.08 -0.89 -4.75
CA THR A 279 38.91 0.44 -4.13
C THR A 279 37.49 0.61 -3.59
N ALA A 280 37.35 1.01 -2.34
CA ALA A 280 36.23 1.78 -1.86
C ALA A 280 36.75 2.90 -0.96
N ALA A 281 36.87 4.06 -1.53
CA ALA A 281 37.09 5.30 -0.78
C ALA A 281 35.75 5.88 -0.37
N THR A 282 35.51 6.01 0.92
CA THR A 282 34.46 6.88 1.45
C THR A 282 35.10 8.18 1.89
N ASP A 283 34.73 9.22 1.20
CA ASP A 283 35.02 10.62 1.45
C ASP A 283 34.41 11.05 2.80
N ALA A 284 35.27 11.37 3.78
CA ALA A 284 34.88 12.01 5.03
C ALA A 284 35.40 13.44 5.01
N THR A 285 34.49 14.38 4.85
CA THR A 285 34.69 15.81 4.98
C THR A 285 35.42 16.18 6.25
N ALA A 286 36.59 16.74 6.11
CA ALA A 286 37.40 17.29 7.18
C ALA A 286 36.72 18.56 7.75
N SER A 287 36.43 18.53 9.03
CA SER A 287 36.18 19.70 9.86
C SER A 287 37.53 20.26 10.31
N ASP A 288 37.80 21.48 9.91
CA ASP A 288 38.98 22.27 10.30
C ASP A 288 38.90 22.53 11.84
N SER A 289 39.70 21.79 12.62
CA SER A 289 40.11 22.18 13.96
C SER A 289 41.64 22.25 13.97
N THR A 290 42.16 23.43 14.24
CA THR A 290 43.59 23.70 14.47
C THR A 290 44.06 22.84 15.67
N ASP A 291 44.48 21.64 15.37
CA ASP A 291 45.08 20.72 16.34
C ASP A 291 46.60 20.91 16.26
N THR A 292 47.17 21.50 17.28
CA THR A 292 48.61 21.49 17.48
C THR A 292 49.02 20.04 17.64
N ALA A 293 49.66 19.51 16.62
CA ALA A 293 50.17 18.15 16.62
C ALA A 293 50.96 17.85 17.90
N TYR A 294 50.42 16.96 18.74
CA TYR A 294 51.11 16.49 19.91
C TYR A 294 52.38 15.75 19.48
N GLN A 295 53.57 16.30 19.90
CA GLN A 295 54.84 15.60 19.75
C GLN A 295 55.09 14.83 21.06
N PRO A 296 55.14 13.50 21.04
CA PRO A 296 55.46 12.73 22.22
C PRO A 296 56.86 12.99 22.70
N SER A 297 57.04 13.07 24.03
CA SER A 297 58.34 13.23 24.65
C SER A 297 59.20 11.98 24.51
N ASP A 298 60.54 12.12 24.56
CA ASP A 298 61.47 11.00 24.51
C ASP A 298 61.17 9.94 25.56
N ALA A 299 60.59 10.30 26.71
CA ALA A 299 60.19 9.41 27.78
C ALA A 299 58.94 8.56 27.40
N GLU A 300 58.02 9.11 26.64
CA GLU A 300 56.83 8.39 26.14
C GLU A 300 57.21 7.45 25.01
N ILE A 301 58.15 7.84 24.15
CA ILE A 301 58.72 7.00 23.10
C ILE A 301 59.47 5.80 23.74
N ALA A 302 60.30 6.04 24.78
CA ALA A 302 61.00 5.01 25.49
C ALA A 302 60.05 4.02 26.19
N LYS A 303 58.93 4.51 26.72
CA LYS A 303 57.91 3.67 27.37
C LYS A 303 57.14 2.81 26.36
N ALA A 304 56.86 3.34 25.18
CA ALA A 304 56.24 2.57 24.08
C ALA A 304 57.19 1.44 23.60
N CYS A 305 58.47 1.71 23.45
CA CYS A 305 59.46 0.70 23.10
C CYS A 305 59.63 -0.39 24.16
N LEU A 306 59.48 -0.07 25.46
CA LEU A 306 59.54 -1.05 26.55
C LEU A 306 58.29 -1.98 26.62
N LEU A 307 57.16 -1.51 26.18
CA LEU A 307 55.92 -2.34 26.12
C LEU A 307 55.96 -3.37 24.97
N TYR A 308 56.79 -3.14 23.96
CA TYR A 308 56.94 -4.06 22.81
C TYR A 308 58.03 -5.12 22.96
N THR A 309 58.86 -5.02 23.97
CA THR A 309 60.03 -5.94 24.23
C THR A 309 59.88 -6.79 25.48
N SER A 310 58.70 -6.86 26.10
CA SER A 310 58.44 -7.82 27.19
C SER A 310 57.82 -9.09 26.62
N PRO A 311 58.43 -10.27 26.91
CA PRO A 311 57.94 -11.56 26.46
C PRO A 311 56.58 -11.96 27.06
#